data_b82855ad01efc6ca15eb72f488f72229
#
_entry.id   b82855ad01efc6ca15eb72f488f72229
#
_cell.length_a   1.000
_cell.length_b   1.000
_cell.length_c   1.000
_cell.angle_alpha   90.00
_cell.angle_beta   90.00
_cell.angle_gamma   90.00
#
_symmetry.space_group_name_H-M   'P 1'
#
loop_
_entity.id
_entity.type
_entity.pdbx_description
1 polymer ?
#
loop_
_entity_poly.entity_id
_entity_poly.type
_entity_poly.pdbx_seq_one_letter_code
_entity_poly.pdbx_strand_id
1 'polypeptide(L)'
;PAEPAEAPSGPKFKSKAEARYAELLERQRRAGQIESWRYEAITLRLADGCRYTPDFWVVLNDGKVRLTEIKGHMREAARVRLRVAVEMYPQFAWLLVWAKKGKFEPELLR
;
A
#
# COMPACT_ATOMS: atom_id res chain seq x y z
N PRO A 1 18.19 -2.02 -9.88
CA PRO A 1 17.22 -2.11 -9.55
C PRO A 1 16.77 -1.23 -8.75
N ALA A 2 16.01 -0.94 -8.95
CA ALA A 2 15.50 -0.06 -8.43
C ALA A 2 15.44 -0.18 -7.08
N GLU A 3 15.92 0.45 -6.41
CA GLU A 3 15.84 0.49 -5.25
C GLU A 3 14.74 0.99 -4.85
N PRO A 4 13.88 0.50 -4.54
CA PRO A 4 12.68 0.97 -4.32
C PRO A 4 12.74 2.02 -3.34
N ALA A 5 12.89 1.91 -2.40
CA ALA A 5 12.64 2.86 -1.59
C ALA A 5 13.77 3.33 -1.08
N GLU A 6 14.19 4.12 -1.36
CA GLU A 6 15.16 4.63 -0.89
C GLU A 6 14.99 4.98 0.31
N ALA A 7 14.38 4.63 0.87
CA ALA A 7 14.34 4.86 2.08
C ALA A 7 14.04 6.04 2.65
N PRO A 8 14.19 6.23 3.69
CA PRO A 8 13.69 7.27 4.40
C PRO A 8 14.08 8.55 3.92
N SER A 9 15.14 8.64 3.38
CA SER A 9 15.50 9.92 2.94
C SER A 9 14.73 10.19 1.71
N GLY A 10 14.05 9.24 1.19
CA GLY A 10 13.36 9.47 -0.01
C GLY A 10 12.08 10.21 0.21
N PRO A 11 10.98 9.63 -0.01
CA PRO A 11 9.75 10.37 0.03
C PRO A 11 9.33 10.68 1.44
N LYS A 12 8.59 11.70 1.58
CA LYS A 12 8.05 12.00 2.86
C LYS A 12 6.71 11.34 2.96
N PHE A 13 6.52 10.58 4.01
CA PHE A 13 5.27 9.88 4.20
C PHE A 13 4.23 10.83 4.78
N LYS A 14 2.96 10.62 4.43
CA LYS A 14 1.90 11.50 4.88
C LYS A 14 1.54 11.28 6.33
N SER A 15 1.92 10.18 6.92
CA SER A 15 1.59 9.92 8.32
C SER A 15 2.68 9.10 8.95
N LYS A 16 2.69 9.10 10.29
CA LYS A 16 3.65 8.29 11.02
C LYS A 16 3.36 6.80 10.81
N ALA A 17 2.09 6.44 10.66
CA ALA A 17 1.74 5.04 10.41
C ALA A 17 2.30 4.57 9.09
N GLU A 18 2.23 5.42 8.05
CA GLU A 18 2.81 5.05 6.76
C GLU A 18 4.32 4.90 6.87
N ALA A 19 4.98 5.80 7.58
CA ALA A 19 6.43 5.71 7.75
C ALA A 19 6.81 4.42 8.48
N ARG A 20 6.04 4.05 9.50
CA ARG A 20 6.34 2.81 10.23
C ARG A 20 6.08 1.58 9.36
N TYR A 21 5.06 1.63 8.53
CA TYR A 21 4.78 0.51 7.65
C TYR A 21 5.88 0.36 6.60
N ALA A 22 6.42 1.49 6.12
CA ALA A 22 7.54 1.45 5.19
C ALA A 22 8.75 0.77 5.85
N GLU A 23 8.99 1.02 7.13
CA GLU A 23 10.07 0.35 7.82
C GLU A 23 9.82 -1.15 7.91
N LEU A 24 8.58 -1.55 8.13
CA LEU A 24 8.24 -2.96 8.16
C LEU A 24 8.49 -3.59 6.79
N LEU A 25 8.06 -2.92 5.73
CA LEU A 25 8.27 -3.45 4.38
C LEU A 25 9.76 -3.57 4.06
N GLU A 26 10.56 -2.60 4.51
CA GLU A 26 11.99 -2.67 4.24
C GLU A 26 12.64 -3.82 4.99
N ARG A 27 12.19 -4.10 6.22
CA ARG A 27 12.69 -5.26 6.94
C ARG A 27 12.29 -6.55 6.23
N GLN A 28 11.07 -6.60 5.71
CA GLN A 28 10.62 -7.79 4.97
C GLN A 28 11.42 -7.98 3.71
N ARG A 29 11.75 -6.89 3.01
CA ARG A 29 12.57 -6.98 1.81
C ARG A 29 13.95 -7.53 2.13
N ARG A 30 14.57 -7.01 3.18
CA ARG A 30 15.91 -7.47 3.56
C ARG A 30 15.90 -8.93 4.00
N ALA A 31 14.80 -9.39 4.58
CA ALA A 31 14.67 -10.76 5.00
C ALA A 31 14.25 -11.69 3.87
N GLY A 32 14.02 -11.16 2.67
CA GLY A 32 13.63 -12.00 1.55
C GLY A 32 12.16 -12.37 1.55
N GLN A 33 11.34 -11.71 2.35
CA GLN A 33 9.92 -12.05 2.44
C GLN A 33 9.10 -11.39 1.35
N ILE A 34 9.58 -10.28 0.80
CA ILE A 34 8.99 -9.66 -0.38
C ILE A 34 10.14 -9.27 -1.29
N GLU A 35 9.82 -9.02 -2.56
CA GLU A 35 10.87 -8.67 -3.48
C GLU A 35 11.20 -7.19 -3.44
N SER A 36 10.22 -6.33 -3.44
CA SER A 36 10.46 -4.88 -3.43
C SER A 36 9.20 -4.16 -3.03
N TRP A 37 9.31 -2.86 -2.79
CA TRP A 37 8.17 -2.03 -2.47
C TRP A 37 8.44 -0.59 -2.89
N ARG A 38 7.36 0.17 -3.10
CA ARG A 38 7.43 1.58 -3.41
C ARG A 38 6.27 2.30 -2.77
N TYR A 39 6.47 3.56 -2.44
CA TYR A 39 5.43 4.39 -1.83
C TYR A 39 4.75 5.22 -2.91
N GLU A 40 3.42 5.15 -2.96
CA GLU A 40 2.61 5.93 -3.90
C GLU A 40 3.11 5.82 -5.34
N ALA A 41 3.37 4.62 -5.77
CA ALA A 41 4.02 4.38 -7.06
C ALA A 41 3.10 4.59 -8.26
N ILE A 42 1.80 4.40 -8.09
CA ILE A 42 0.88 4.52 -9.22
C ILE A 42 -0.41 5.21 -8.78
N THR A 43 -1.11 5.75 -9.75
CA THR A 43 -2.44 6.32 -9.54
C THR A 43 -3.40 5.62 -10.46
N LEU A 44 -4.47 5.10 -9.91
CA LEU A 44 -5.47 4.36 -10.67
C LEU A 44 -6.64 5.27 -10.99
N ARG A 45 -7.17 5.13 -12.21
CA ARG A 45 -8.35 5.87 -12.59
C ARG A 45 -9.57 5.02 -12.25
N LEU A 46 -10.49 5.58 -11.52
CA LEU A 46 -11.71 4.89 -11.16
C LEU A 46 -12.90 5.37 -11.99
N ALA A 47 -12.86 6.62 -12.43
CA ALA A 47 -13.87 7.21 -13.30
C ALA A 47 -13.31 8.55 -13.74
N ASP A 48 -14.03 9.26 -14.61
CA ASP A 48 -13.57 10.58 -15.00
C ASP A 48 -13.49 11.45 -13.78
N GLY A 49 -12.33 12.03 -13.57
CA GLY A 49 -12.14 12.92 -12.42
C GLY A 49 -12.02 12.20 -11.09
N CYS A 50 -12.01 10.88 -11.09
CA CYS A 50 -11.91 10.13 -9.85
C CYS A 50 -10.69 9.22 -9.91
N ARG A 51 -9.68 9.50 -9.08
CA ARG A 51 -8.44 8.76 -9.08
C ARG A 51 -8.10 8.30 -7.68
N TYR A 52 -7.27 7.28 -7.59
CA TYR A 52 -6.90 6.73 -6.31
C TYR A 52 -5.44 6.29 -6.36
N THR A 53 -4.65 6.74 -5.40
CA THR A 53 -3.24 6.38 -5.30
C THR A 53 -3.06 5.51 -4.07
N PRO A 54 -2.85 4.20 -4.25
CA PRO A 54 -2.60 3.33 -3.09
C PRO A 54 -1.31 3.73 -2.38
N ASP A 55 -1.26 3.50 -1.08
CA ASP A 55 -0.08 3.90 -0.31
C ASP A 55 1.16 3.13 -0.73
N PHE A 56 1.07 1.81 -0.87
CA PHE A 56 2.25 1.02 -1.16
C PHE A 56 2.01 0.03 -2.28
N TRP A 57 3.01 -0.08 -3.12
CA TRP A 57 3.09 -1.05 -4.22
C TRP A 57 4.12 -2.08 -3.76
N VAL A 58 3.70 -3.31 -3.53
CA VAL A 58 4.58 -4.33 -2.99
C VAL A 58 4.68 -5.48 -4.00
N VAL A 59 5.88 -5.81 -4.41
CA VAL A 59 6.09 -6.94 -5.31
C VAL A 59 6.39 -8.15 -4.45
N LEU A 60 5.53 -9.16 -4.55
CA LEU A 60 5.68 -10.37 -3.77
C LEU A 60 6.66 -11.31 -4.48
N ASN A 61 7.16 -12.29 -3.74
CA ASN A 61 8.19 -13.18 -4.29
C ASN A 61 7.71 -14.01 -5.47
N ASP A 62 6.41 -14.18 -5.63
CA ASP A 62 5.88 -14.89 -6.79
C ASP A 62 5.64 -13.98 -7.98
N GLY A 63 6.03 -12.72 -7.87
CA GLY A 63 5.88 -11.75 -8.94
C GLY A 63 4.56 -10.98 -8.93
N LYS A 64 3.63 -11.36 -8.08
CA LYS A 64 2.38 -10.62 -8.00
C LYS A 64 2.59 -9.30 -7.30
N VAL A 65 1.74 -8.34 -7.62
CA VAL A 65 1.80 -7.02 -6.99
C VAL A 65 0.64 -6.90 -6.04
N ARG A 66 0.94 -6.50 -4.81
CA ARG A 66 -0.06 -6.26 -3.79
C ARG A 66 -0.11 -4.77 -3.52
N LEU A 67 -1.28 -4.18 -3.72
CA LEU A 67 -1.49 -2.78 -3.40
C LEU A 67 -2.00 -2.72 -1.96
N THR A 68 -1.40 -1.85 -1.18
CA THR A 68 -1.67 -1.80 0.26
C THR A 68 -2.05 -0.39 0.67
N GLU A 69 -3.10 -0.31 1.47
CA GLU A 69 -3.58 0.95 1.99
C GLU A 69 -3.51 0.93 3.51
N ILE A 70 -2.97 2.00 4.12
CA ILE A 70 -2.81 2.08 5.57
C ILE A 70 -3.83 3.08 6.09
N LYS A 71 -4.66 2.67 7.03
CA LYS A 71 -5.69 3.53 7.59
C LYS A 71 -5.81 3.35 9.09
N GLY A 72 -5.90 4.45 9.83
CA GLY A 72 -6.26 4.39 11.22
C GLY A 72 -7.76 4.55 11.37
N HIS A 73 -8.35 5.25 10.44
CA HIS A 73 -9.79 5.53 10.42
C HIS A 73 -10.19 5.73 8.95
N MET A 74 -11.32 5.23 8.55
CA MET A 74 -11.70 5.33 7.17
C MET A 74 -13.11 5.90 7.07
N ARG A 75 -13.22 7.01 6.33
CA ARG A 75 -14.52 7.62 6.08
C ARG A 75 -15.25 6.83 5.01
N GLU A 76 -16.56 7.01 4.96
CA GLU A 76 -17.38 6.27 4.03
C GLU A 76 -16.95 6.47 2.58
N ALA A 77 -16.67 7.70 2.18
CA ALA A 77 -16.26 7.96 0.80
C ALA A 77 -14.96 7.24 0.45
N ALA A 78 -14.02 7.18 1.39
CA ALA A 78 -12.76 6.47 1.14
C ALA A 78 -13.00 4.97 1.06
N ARG A 79 -13.92 4.45 1.86
CA ARG A 79 -14.24 3.02 1.83
C ARG A 79 -14.86 2.64 0.48
N VAL A 80 -15.77 3.48 -0.02
CA VAL A 80 -16.38 3.22 -1.31
C VAL A 80 -15.33 3.26 -2.42
N ARG A 81 -14.44 4.26 -2.38
CA ARG A 81 -13.43 4.39 -3.41
C ARG A 81 -12.50 3.17 -3.42
N LEU A 82 -12.13 2.69 -2.24
CA LEU A 82 -11.28 1.52 -2.15
C LEU A 82 -11.99 0.28 -2.71
N ARG A 83 -13.27 0.11 -2.40
CA ARG A 83 -14.02 -1.03 -2.92
C ARG A 83 -14.12 -0.99 -4.43
N VAL A 84 -14.34 0.20 -5.00
CA VAL A 84 -14.40 0.33 -6.45
C VAL A 84 -13.05 -0.05 -7.07
N ALA A 85 -11.95 0.42 -6.45
CA ALA A 85 -10.63 0.11 -6.97
C ALA A 85 -10.36 -1.39 -6.95
N VAL A 86 -10.72 -2.06 -5.87
CA VAL A 86 -10.52 -3.50 -5.75
C VAL A 86 -11.28 -4.23 -6.85
N GLU A 87 -12.51 -3.80 -7.13
CA GLU A 87 -13.29 -4.45 -8.16
C GLU A 87 -12.78 -4.16 -9.56
N MET A 88 -12.30 -2.95 -9.81
CA MET A 88 -11.86 -2.58 -11.13
C MET A 88 -10.49 -3.12 -11.50
N TYR A 89 -9.67 -3.41 -10.51
CA TYR A 89 -8.28 -3.83 -10.76
C TYR A 89 -8.00 -5.18 -10.10
N PRO A 90 -8.68 -6.22 -10.55
CA PRO A 90 -8.54 -7.54 -9.92
C PRO A 90 -7.21 -8.22 -10.20
N GLN A 91 -6.38 -7.64 -11.07
CA GLN A 91 -5.07 -8.20 -11.36
C GLN A 91 -4.10 -7.99 -10.21
N PHE A 92 -4.43 -7.12 -9.27
CA PHE A 92 -3.58 -6.90 -8.11
C PHE A 92 -4.15 -7.64 -6.90
N ALA A 93 -3.29 -8.01 -5.97
CA ALA A 93 -3.74 -8.39 -4.65
C ALA A 93 -3.97 -7.09 -3.87
N TRP A 94 -4.91 -7.08 -2.95
CA TRP A 94 -5.28 -5.87 -2.23
C TRP A 94 -5.27 -6.11 -0.73
N LEU A 95 -4.57 -5.27 0.00
CA LEU A 95 -4.44 -5.40 1.44
C LEU A 95 -4.76 -4.07 2.11
N LEU A 96 -5.68 -4.08 3.05
CA LEU A 96 -5.96 -2.92 3.88
C LEU A 96 -5.32 -3.19 5.23
N VAL A 97 -4.53 -2.26 5.73
CA VAL A 97 -3.86 -2.42 6.99
C VAL A 97 -4.36 -1.36 7.95
N TRP A 98 -4.96 -1.81 9.04
CA TRP A 98 -5.45 -0.89 10.06
C TRP A 98 -4.33 -0.62 11.04
N ALA A 99 -4.04 0.67 11.27
CA ALA A 99 -3.01 1.07 12.22
C ALA A 99 -3.70 1.51 13.49
N LYS A 100 -3.62 0.70 14.53
CA LYS A 100 -4.28 1.00 15.78
C LYS A 100 -3.33 0.86 16.93
N LYS A 101 -3.16 1.89 17.69
CA LYS A 101 -2.37 1.85 18.91
C LYS A 101 -1.00 1.23 18.68
N GLY A 102 -0.34 1.65 17.63
CA GLY A 102 0.99 1.17 17.34
C GLY A 102 1.07 -0.21 16.73
N LYS A 103 -0.06 -0.84 16.46
CA LYS A 103 -0.08 -2.16 15.86
C LYS A 103 -0.70 -2.10 14.49
N PHE A 104 -0.33 -3.04 13.63
CA PHE A 104 -0.91 -3.17 12.30
C PHE A 104 -1.78 -4.41 12.24
N GLU A 105 -3.00 -4.24 11.76
CA GLU A 105 -3.94 -5.35 11.59
C GLU A 105 -4.30 -5.46 10.12
N PRO A 106 -3.81 -6.47 9.42
CA PRO A 106 -4.08 -6.60 7.99
C PRO A 106 -5.46 -7.19 7.71
N GLU A 107 -6.04 -6.71 6.64
CA GLU A 107 -7.32 -7.24 6.18
C GLU A 107 -7.19 -7.46 4.68
N LEU A 108 -7.17 -8.70 4.25
CA LEU A 108 -7.03 -9.02 2.84
C LEU A 108 -8.34 -8.75 2.13
N LEU A 109 -8.29 -7.90 1.10
CA LEU A 109 -9.50 -7.55 0.36
C LEU A 109 -9.63 -8.35 -0.93
N ARG A 110 -8.49 -8.77 -1.47
CA ARG A 110 -8.55 -9.61 -2.68
C ARG A 110 -7.21 -10.30 -2.95
#